data_e93ac42f8620461339f6da97654bccbb
#
_entry.id   e93ac42f8620461339f6da97654bccbb
#
_cell.length_a   1.000
_cell.length_b   1.000
_cell.length_c   1.000
_cell.angle_alpha   90.00
_cell.angle_beta   90.00
_cell.angle_gamma   90.00
#
_symmetry.space_group_name_H-M   'P 1'
#
loop_
_entity.id
_entity.type
_entity.pdbx_description
1 polymer ?
#
loop_
_entity_poly.entity_id
_entity_poly.type
_entity_poly.pdbx_seq_one_letter_code
_entity_poly.pdbx_strand_id
1 'polypeptide(L)'
;APKSQPSVLGLPQSRRYTPSHISSLEPNEVFVFGSNLQGWHGGGAAAAAMRYFGAIWEQGVGMQGQSYAIPTMHGGVDVIKPYVDQFIAYAREHQDMVFYVTRIGCGIAGFKDEEIAPLFQDALDLPNVALPREFVEELLRGYNMFEEDEPIWTVNWYKELIPDMPLTQEQYDIFTEGYYPDWDC
;
A
#
# COMPACT_ATOMS: atom_id res chain seq x y z
N ALA A 1 6.49 -26.78 9.40
CA ALA A 1 6.12 -25.59 8.67
C ALA A 1 6.17 -25.90 7.19
N PRO A 2 5.19 -25.48 6.38
CA PRO A 2 5.27 -25.65 4.94
C PRO A 2 6.51 -24.91 4.45
N LYS A 3 7.33 -25.59 3.66
CA LYS A 3 8.47 -24.95 3.01
C LYS A 3 7.94 -23.82 2.14
N SER A 4 8.42 -22.64 2.37
CA SER A 4 8.12 -21.51 1.52
C SER A 4 8.53 -21.84 0.08
N GLN A 5 7.57 -21.96 -0.83
CA GLN A 5 7.89 -22.09 -2.23
C GLN A 5 8.43 -20.75 -2.73
N PRO A 6 9.43 -20.75 -3.60
CA PRO A 6 9.88 -19.51 -4.18
C PRO A 6 8.72 -18.88 -4.95
N SER A 7 8.46 -17.64 -4.65
CA SER A 7 7.46 -16.87 -5.37
C SER A 7 7.87 -16.78 -6.84
N VAL A 8 6.95 -17.10 -7.74
CA VAL A 8 7.16 -16.99 -9.19
C VAL A 8 7.54 -15.58 -9.60
N LEU A 9 7.17 -14.57 -8.81
CA LEU A 9 7.43 -13.18 -9.07
C LEU A 9 8.43 -12.56 -8.09
N GLY A 10 9.10 -13.36 -7.26
CA GLY A 10 9.96 -12.85 -6.20
C GLY A 10 9.20 -12.22 -5.03
N LEU A 11 7.89 -12.41 -4.97
CA LEU A 11 7.07 -11.89 -3.87
C LEU A 11 7.21 -12.77 -2.62
N PRO A 12 7.31 -12.19 -1.43
CA PRO A 12 7.28 -12.97 -0.21
C PRO A 12 5.91 -13.61 -0.02
N GLN A 13 5.90 -14.89 0.35
CA GLN A 13 4.65 -15.64 0.57
C GLN A 13 3.84 -15.15 1.76
N SER A 14 4.47 -14.43 2.67
CA SER A 14 3.82 -13.89 3.86
C SER A 14 3.28 -12.47 3.66
N ARG A 15 3.31 -11.96 2.43
CA ARG A 15 2.80 -10.62 2.17
C ARG A 15 1.31 -10.53 2.51
N ARG A 16 0.98 -9.44 3.18
CA ARG A 16 -0.40 -9.07 3.51
C ARG A 16 -0.84 -7.88 2.68
N TYR A 17 -2.16 -7.78 2.49
CA TYR A 17 -2.75 -6.54 2.01
C TYR A 17 -2.90 -5.55 3.16
N THR A 18 -2.85 -4.27 2.83
CA THR A 18 -3.30 -3.24 3.76
C THR A 18 -4.78 -3.46 4.05
N PRO A 19 -5.19 -3.55 5.33
CA PRO A 19 -6.60 -3.62 5.67
C PRO A 19 -7.38 -2.44 5.11
N SER A 20 -8.64 -2.67 4.75
CA SER A 20 -9.53 -1.61 4.26
C SER A 20 -9.81 -0.54 5.31
N HIS A 21 -9.70 -0.90 6.58
CA HIS A 21 -9.85 0.01 7.71
C HIS A 21 -8.83 -0.32 8.79
N ILE A 22 -8.10 0.69 9.25
CA ILE A 22 -7.15 0.59 10.35
C ILE A 22 -7.61 1.51 11.46
N SER A 23 -8.06 0.94 12.57
CA SER A 23 -8.49 1.69 13.74
C SER A 23 -7.43 1.75 14.84
N SER A 24 -6.48 0.81 14.83
CA SER A 24 -5.38 0.75 15.78
C SER A 24 -4.17 0.08 15.15
N LEU A 25 -3.00 0.33 15.70
CA LEU A 25 -1.73 -0.24 15.26
C LEU A 25 -1.00 -0.85 16.46
N GLU A 26 -0.30 -1.95 16.21
CA GLU A 26 0.71 -2.44 17.14
C GLU A 26 1.92 -1.49 17.16
N PRO A 27 2.76 -1.54 18.22
CA PRO A 27 3.85 -0.56 18.38
C PRO A 27 4.84 -0.49 17.21
N ASN A 28 5.02 -1.58 16.46
CA ASN A 28 5.92 -1.65 15.32
C ASN A 28 5.24 -1.41 13.96
N GLU A 29 3.95 -1.12 13.96
CA GLU A 29 3.19 -0.89 12.74
C GLU A 29 3.11 0.60 12.41
N VAL A 30 3.13 0.90 11.12
CA VAL A 30 3.17 2.27 10.60
C VAL A 30 2.07 2.46 9.54
N PHE A 31 1.33 3.54 9.68
CA PHE A 31 0.29 3.95 8.75
C PHE A 31 0.89 4.88 7.69
N VAL A 32 0.92 4.44 6.43
CA VAL A 32 1.48 5.23 5.33
C VAL A 32 0.36 5.93 4.58
N PHE A 33 0.44 7.23 4.49
CA PHE A 33 -0.66 8.06 3.98
C PHE A 33 -0.17 9.09 2.97
N GLY A 34 -1.07 9.51 2.08
CA GLY A 34 -0.84 10.61 1.15
C GLY A 34 -0.95 11.96 1.85
N SER A 35 -0.03 12.84 1.56
CA SER A 35 0.06 14.16 2.17
C SER A 35 0.26 15.26 1.14
N ASN A 36 0.52 16.47 1.61
CA ASN A 36 1.03 17.59 0.84
C ASN A 36 2.33 18.09 1.46
N LEU A 37 3.12 18.82 0.70
CA LEU A 37 4.43 19.30 1.17
C LEU A 37 4.31 20.27 2.34
N GLN A 38 3.21 20.99 2.47
CA GLN A 38 2.97 21.88 3.59
C GLN A 38 2.71 21.11 4.88
N GLY A 39 2.36 19.82 4.79
CA GLY A 39 2.01 19.02 5.95
C GLY A 39 0.67 19.38 6.55
N TRP A 40 -0.25 19.91 5.74
CA TRP A 40 -1.60 20.25 6.17
C TRP A 40 -2.47 19.00 6.07
N HIS A 41 -2.52 18.29 7.19
CA HIS A 41 -3.22 17.01 7.31
C HIS A 41 -4.69 17.24 7.66
N GLY A 42 -5.42 17.92 6.78
CA GLY A 42 -6.76 18.41 7.06
C GLY A 42 -7.90 17.46 6.73
N GLY A 43 -7.64 16.43 5.90
CA GLY A 43 -8.71 15.52 5.45
C GLY A 43 -8.21 14.13 5.12
N GLY A 44 -9.12 13.20 4.93
CA GLY A 44 -8.85 11.84 4.50
C GLY A 44 -7.91 11.07 5.41
N ALA A 45 -7.04 10.27 4.82
CA ALA A 45 -6.05 9.48 5.56
C ALA A 45 -5.09 10.35 6.38
N ALA A 46 -4.75 11.54 5.89
CA ALA A 46 -3.89 12.47 6.61
C ALA A 46 -4.52 12.94 7.93
N ALA A 47 -5.81 13.24 7.93
CA ALA A 47 -6.53 13.62 9.16
C ALA A 47 -6.60 12.44 10.14
N ALA A 48 -6.82 11.22 9.62
CA ALA A 48 -6.81 10.01 10.44
C ALA A 48 -5.42 9.77 11.04
N ALA A 49 -4.36 9.96 10.27
CA ALA A 49 -2.99 9.83 10.73
C ALA A 49 -2.68 10.81 11.87
N MET A 50 -3.14 12.07 11.77
CA MET A 50 -2.99 13.04 12.85
C MET A 50 -3.76 12.63 14.10
N ARG A 51 -5.00 12.17 13.90
CA ARG A 51 -5.90 11.89 15.03
C ARG A 51 -5.47 10.66 15.82
N TYR A 52 -4.98 9.62 15.12
CA TYR A 52 -4.78 8.29 15.71
C TYR A 52 -3.35 7.78 15.67
N PHE A 53 -2.51 8.25 14.75
CA PHE A 53 -1.23 7.62 14.46
C PHE A 53 -0.03 8.57 14.53
N GLY A 54 -0.21 9.70 15.21
CA GLY A 54 0.90 10.58 15.56
C GLY A 54 1.48 11.42 14.42
N ALA A 55 0.75 11.60 13.32
CA ALA A 55 1.19 12.50 12.26
C ALA A 55 1.27 13.95 12.79
N ILE A 56 2.22 14.71 12.27
CA ILE A 56 2.57 16.02 12.77
C ILE A 56 2.13 17.08 11.77
N TRP A 57 1.38 18.08 12.23
CA TRP A 57 1.01 19.22 11.43
C TRP A 57 2.28 19.96 10.93
N GLU A 58 2.25 20.35 9.68
CA GLU A 58 3.37 20.99 8.98
C GLU A 58 4.57 20.07 8.66
N GLN A 59 4.44 18.76 8.86
CA GLN A 59 5.40 17.79 8.36
C GLN A 59 4.78 16.97 7.24
N GLY A 60 5.11 17.29 5.99
CA GLY A 60 4.53 16.69 4.79
C GLY A 60 5.24 15.45 4.27
N VAL A 61 6.41 15.10 4.80
CA VAL A 61 7.24 14.01 4.28
C VAL A 61 7.82 13.19 5.42
N GLY A 62 7.78 11.87 5.26
CA GLY A 62 8.56 10.94 6.07
C GLY A 62 7.89 10.48 7.35
N MET A 63 8.69 9.81 8.15
CA MET A 63 8.26 9.18 9.40
C MET A 63 7.89 10.21 10.46
N GLN A 64 6.73 10.02 11.08
CA GLN A 64 6.19 10.91 12.11
C GLN A 64 5.22 10.12 12.99
N GLY A 65 5.56 9.91 14.27
CA GLY A 65 4.81 9.04 15.16
C GLY A 65 4.75 7.61 14.61
N GLN A 66 3.56 7.03 14.53
CA GLN A 66 3.33 5.75 13.88
C GLN A 66 2.78 5.90 12.45
N SER A 67 3.19 6.95 11.76
CA SER A 67 2.77 7.22 10.39
C SER A 67 3.92 7.65 9.52
N TYR A 68 3.75 7.53 8.21
CA TYR A 68 4.72 7.95 7.21
C TYR A 68 3.98 8.72 6.10
N ALA A 69 4.44 9.94 5.84
CA ALA A 69 3.80 10.83 4.89
C ALA A 69 4.49 10.79 3.53
N ILE A 70 3.69 10.63 2.47
CA ILE A 70 4.13 10.68 1.08
C ILE A 70 3.33 11.78 0.36
N PRO A 71 3.94 12.90 -0.04
CA PRO A 71 3.20 13.98 -0.69
C PRO A 71 2.75 13.59 -2.09
N THR A 72 1.47 13.84 -2.40
CA THR A 72 0.82 13.43 -3.64
C THR A 72 0.11 14.57 -4.37
N MET A 73 0.22 15.81 -3.86
CA MET A 73 -0.62 16.93 -4.30
C MET A 73 0.09 17.95 -5.20
N HIS A 74 1.33 17.67 -5.64
CA HIS A 74 2.19 18.70 -6.22
C HIS A 74 2.66 18.41 -7.65
N GLY A 75 1.91 17.62 -8.40
CA GLY A 75 2.21 17.30 -9.79
C GLY A 75 1.80 15.91 -10.17
N GLY A 76 2.38 15.37 -11.23
CA GLY A 76 2.11 14.03 -11.73
C GLY A 76 2.88 12.96 -10.98
N VAL A 77 2.76 11.73 -11.47
CA VAL A 77 3.41 10.56 -10.86
C VAL A 77 4.95 10.68 -10.83
N ASP A 78 5.52 11.41 -11.78
CA ASP A 78 6.94 11.70 -11.83
C ASP A 78 7.42 12.54 -10.64
N VAL A 79 6.57 13.38 -10.08
CA VAL A 79 6.84 14.16 -8.88
C VAL A 79 6.67 13.34 -7.62
N ILE A 80 5.71 12.42 -7.63
CA ILE A 80 5.42 11.52 -6.49
C ILE A 80 6.50 10.44 -6.34
N LYS A 81 7.00 9.93 -7.46
CA LYS A 81 7.92 8.78 -7.47
C LYS A 81 9.13 8.93 -6.56
N PRO A 82 9.87 10.05 -6.51
CA PRO A 82 11.01 10.20 -5.61
C PRO A 82 10.63 10.00 -4.15
N TYR A 83 9.45 10.44 -3.74
CA TYR A 83 8.98 10.28 -2.36
C TYR A 83 8.57 8.83 -2.06
N VAL A 84 8.01 8.13 -3.03
CA VAL A 84 7.75 6.69 -2.90
C VAL A 84 9.07 5.93 -2.81
N ASP A 85 10.06 6.27 -3.63
CA ASP A 85 11.38 5.64 -3.60
C ASP A 85 12.08 5.85 -2.24
N GLN A 86 11.95 7.04 -1.65
CA GLN A 86 12.44 7.32 -0.29
C GLN A 86 11.74 6.45 0.75
N PHE A 87 10.42 6.29 0.63
CA PHE A 87 9.67 5.41 1.51
C PHE A 87 10.13 3.96 1.39
N ILE A 88 10.29 3.45 0.18
CA ILE A 88 10.74 2.07 -0.06
C ILE A 88 12.13 1.83 0.53
N ALA A 89 13.05 2.79 0.35
CA ALA A 89 14.38 2.73 0.96
C ALA A 89 14.29 2.72 2.49
N TYR A 90 13.45 3.56 3.06
CA TYR A 90 13.22 3.60 4.51
C TYR A 90 12.69 2.27 5.04
N ALA A 91 11.68 1.70 4.38
CA ALA A 91 11.10 0.41 4.77
C ALA A 91 12.13 -0.73 4.66
N ARG A 92 12.97 -0.70 3.63
CA ARG A 92 14.04 -1.69 3.44
C ARG A 92 15.07 -1.67 4.56
N GLU A 93 15.35 -0.51 5.11
CA GLU A 93 16.27 -0.33 6.24
C GLU A 93 15.63 -0.58 7.60
N HIS A 94 14.29 -0.67 7.68
CA HIS A 94 13.54 -0.83 8.92
C HIS A 94 12.68 -2.10 8.90
N GLN A 95 13.33 -3.26 8.80
CA GLN A 95 12.65 -4.56 8.72
C GLN A 95 11.97 -4.99 10.03
N ASP A 96 12.25 -4.31 11.12
CA ASP A 96 11.57 -4.46 12.41
C ASP A 96 10.19 -3.78 12.45
N MET A 97 9.89 -2.95 11.47
CA MET A 97 8.62 -2.25 11.32
C MET A 97 7.77 -2.87 10.21
N VAL A 98 6.46 -2.78 10.34
CA VAL A 98 5.48 -3.17 9.33
C VAL A 98 4.78 -1.91 8.83
N PHE A 99 4.77 -1.72 7.51
CA PHE A 99 4.20 -0.53 6.88
C PHE A 99 2.92 -0.89 6.14
N TYR A 100 1.81 -0.27 6.53
CA TYR A 100 0.53 -0.40 5.85
C TYR A 100 0.33 0.79 4.92
N VAL A 101 0.53 0.59 3.65
CA VAL A 101 0.34 1.63 2.63
C VAL A 101 -1.14 1.73 2.29
N THR A 102 -1.73 2.91 2.48
CA THR A 102 -3.09 3.21 2.03
C THR A 102 -3.11 3.52 0.53
N ARG A 103 -4.30 3.68 -0.08
CA ARG A 103 -4.42 4.03 -1.50
C ARG A 103 -4.04 5.50 -1.73
N ILE A 104 -2.79 5.82 -1.48
CA ILE A 104 -2.28 7.18 -1.61
C ILE A 104 -2.47 7.72 -3.03
N GLY A 105 -2.81 8.99 -3.14
CA GLY A 105 -3.02 9.65 -4.42
C GLY A 105 -4.34 9.33 -5.10
N CYS A 106 -5.10 8.35 -4.65
CA CYS A 106 -6.32 7.89 -5.32
C CYS A 106 -7.60 8.55 -4.81
N GLY A 107 -7.50 9.41 -3.80
CA GLY A 107 -8.62 10.18 -3.29
C GLY A 107 -8.62 11.62 -3.82
N ILE A 108 -8.36 12.59 -2.93
CA ILE A 108 -8.40 14.02 -3.26
C ILE A 108 -7.43 14.38 -4.40
N ALA A 109 -6.25 13.73 -4.45
CA ALA A 109 -5.27 13.98 -5.51
C ALA A 109 -5.75 13.52 -6.89
N GLY A 110 -6.73 12.62 -6.96
CA GLY A 110 -7.44 12.28 -8.19
C GLY A 110 -6.75 11.29 -9.11
N PHE A 111 -5.69 10.62 -8.66
CA PHE A 111 -5.04 9.58 -9.45
C PHE A 111 -5.83 8.28 -9.42
N LYS A 112 -5.58 7.43 -10.42
CA LYS A 112 -6.12 6.08 -10.48
C LYS A 112 -5.11 5.08 -9.91
N ASP A 113 -5.60 3.92 -9.46
CA ASP A 113 -4.72 2.85 -9.00
C ASP A 113 -3.68 2.45 -10.03
N GLU A 114 -4.05 2.41 -11.31
CA GLU A 114 -3.15 2.10 -12.42
C GLU A 114 -2.02 3.13 -12.61
N GLU A 115 -2.20 4.34 -12.12
CA GLU A 115 -1.18 5.39 -12.19
C GLU A 115 -0.22 5.35 -10.99
N ILE A 116 -0.72 5.03 -9.81
CA ILE A 116 0.07 5.04 -8.57
C ILE A 116 0.72 3.68 -8.29
N ALA A 117 0.01 2.58 -8.53
CA ALA A 117 0.51 1.25 -8.21
C ALA A 117 1.92 0.97 -8.78
N PRO A 118 2.24 1.33 -10.04
CA PRO A 118 3.58 1.08 -10.59
C PRO A 118 4.71 1.73 -9.80
N LEU A 119 4.45 2.81 -9.08
CA LEU A 119 5.46 3.47 -8.24
C LEU A 119 5.92 2.59 -7.08
N PHE A 120 5.11 1.62 -6.68
CA PHE A 120 5.37 0.71 -5.56
C PHE A 120 5.90 -0.66 -6.01
N GLN A 121 6.28 -0.82 -7.27
CA GLN A 121 6.76 -2.11 -7.77
C GLN A 121 7.92 -2.66 -6.95
N ASP A 122 8.87 -1.84 -6.57
CA ASP A 122 10.04 -2.24 -5.80
C ASP A 122 9.71 -2.58 -4.33
N ALA A 123 8.49 -2.31 -3.89
CA ALA A 123 8.01 -2.72 -2.58
C ALA A 123 7.43 -4.13 -2.56
N LEU A 124 7.19 -4.75 -3.72
CA LEU A 124 6.64 -6.10 -3.80
C LEU A 124 7.54 -7.17 -3.19
N ASP A 125 8.85 -6.97 -3.17
CA ASP A 125 9.81 -7.89 -2.58
C ASP A 125 10.06 -7.63 -1.09
N LEU A 126 9.44 -6.62 -0.51
CA LEU A 126 9.61 -6.27 0.90
C LEU A 126 8.56 -6.98 1.77
N PRO A 127 8.96 -7.88 2.67
CA PRO A 127 8.01 -8.62 3.51
C PRO A 127 7.32 -7.74 4.55
N ASN A 128 7.89 -6.58 4.85
CA ASN A 128 7.38 -5.65 5.86
C ASN A 128 6.52 -4.52 5.29
N VAL A 129 6.23 -4.54 3.98
CA VAL A 129 5.36 -3.54 3.35
C VAL A 129 4.09 -4.23 2.85
N ALA A 130 2.95 -3.85 3.41
CA ALA A 130 1.64 -4.20 2.89
C ALA A 130 1.16 -3.11 1.94
N LEU A 131 0.61 -3.51 0.80
CA LEU A 131 0.04 -2.60 -0.18
C LEU A 131 -1.48 -2.79 -0.25
N PRO A 132 -2.23 -1.77 -0.69
CA PRO A 132 -3.63 -1.95 -1.00
C PRO A 132 -3.81 -3.06 -2.03
N ARG A 133 -4.89 -3.82 -1.90
CA ARG A 133 -5.20 -4.90 -2.83
C ARG A 133 -5.25 -4.39 -4.27
N GLU A 134 -5.83 -3.23 -4.47
CA GLU A 134 -5.96 -2.59 -5.78
C GLU A 134 -4.58 -2.35 -6.42
N PHE A 135 -3.59 -1.95 -5.62
CA PHE A 135 -2.24 -1.75 -6.13
C PHE A 135 -1.57 -3.07 -6.50
N VAL A 136 -1.74 -4.08 -5.67
CA VAL A 136 -1.17 -5.40 -5.95
C VAL A 136 -1.79 -6.00 -7.21
N GLU A 137 -3.11 -5.88 -7.38
CA GLU A 137 -3.80 -6.34 -8.59
C GLU A 137 -3.26 -5.66 -9.85
N GLU A 138 -3.06 -4.35 -9.82
CA GLU A 138 -2.49 -3.62 -10.94
C GLU A 138 -1.05 -4.06 -11.24
N LEU A 139 -0.24 -4.25 -10.21
CA LEU A 139 1.14 -4.69 -10.37
C LEU A 139 1.24 -6.10 -10.93
N LEU A 140 0.40 -7.02 -10.47
CA LEU A 140 0.37 -8.39 -10.95
C LEU A 140 -0.23 -8.51 -12.35
N ARG A 141 -1.16 -7.64 -12.71
CA ARG A 141 -1.76 -7.60 -14.04
C ARG A 141 -0.69 -7.41 -15.13
N GLY A 142 0.33 -6.62 -14.85
CA GLY A 142 1.44 -6.42 -15.76
C GLY A 142 2.18 -7.72 -16.13
N TYR A 143 2.22 -8.69 -15.24
CA TYR A 143 2.85 -9.99 -15.49
C TYR A 143 1.98 -10.93 -16.31
N ASN A 144 0.67 -10.69 -16.35
CA ASN A 144 -0.26 -11.49 -17.13
C ASN A 144 -0.31 -11.11 -18.60
N MET A 145 0.19 -9.96 -18.96
CA MET A 145 0.12 -9.46 -20.35
C MET A 145 0.93 -10.28 -21.35
N PHE A 146 1.77 -11.21 -20.89
CA PHE A 146 2.63 -12.02 -21.73
C PHE A 146 2.07 -13.40 -22.02
N GLU A 147 0.94 -13.79 -21.46
CA GLU A 147 0.30 -15.08 -21.73
C GLU A 147 -1.05 -14.87 -22.40
N GLU A 148 -1.08 -15.15 -23.69
CA GLU A 148 -2.23 -14.87 -24.55
C GLU A 148 -3.42 -15.82 -24.31
N ASP A 149 -3.18 -17.02 -23.79
CA ASP A 149 -4.17 -18.10 -23.82
C ASP A 149 -4.77 -18.49 -22.46
N GLU A 150 -4.08 -18.18 -21.36
CA GLU A 150 -4.62 -18.39 -20.01
C GLU A 150 -4.14 -17.30 -19.08
N PRO A 151 -5.04 -16.70 -18.31
CA PRO A 151 -4.59 -15.76 -17.28
C PRO A 151 -3.72 -16.54 -16.30
N ILE A 152 -2.45 -16.17 -16.20
CA ILE A 152 -1.49 -16.77 -15.26
C ILE A 152 -2.03 -16.66 -13.85
N TRP A 153 -2.75 -15.62 -13.58
CA TRP A 153 -3.29 -15.39 -12.26
C TRP A 153 -4.78 -15.76 -12.24
N THR A 154 -5.01 -16.89 -11.65
CA THR A 154 -6.33 -17.25 -11.15
C THR A 154 -6.41 -16.83 -9.68
N VAL A 155 -7.60 -16.88 -9.11
CA VAL A 155 -7.78 -16.64 -7.67
C VAL A 155 -6.85 -17.56 -6.83
N ASN A 156 -6.61 -18.77 -7.30
CA ASN A 156 -5.76 -19.74 -6.59
C ASN A 156 -4.28 -19.35 -6.63
N TRP A 157 -3.78 -18.92 -7.78
CA TRP A 157 -2.42 -18.45 -7.92
C TRP A 157 -2.15 -17.24 -7.02
N TYR A 158 -3.11 -16.35 -6.95
CA TYR A 158 -3.06 -15.18 -6.11
C TYR A 158 -2.98 -15.53 -4.63
N LYS A 159 -3.73 -16.56 -4.20
CA LYS A 159 -3.68 -17.09 -2.84
C LYS A 159 -2.33 -17.69 -2.48
N GLU A 160 -1.67 -18.33 -3.43
CA GLU A 160 -0.32 -18.90 -3.20
C GLU A 160 0.71 -17.81 -2.95
N LEU A 161 0.61 -16.69 -3.67
CA LEU A 161 1.52 -15.57 -3.53
C LEU A 161 1.25 -14.74 -2.28
N ILE A 162 0.00 -14.64 -1.87
CA ILE A 162 -0.44 -13.79 -0.76
C ILE A 162 -1.38 -14.61 0.14
N PRO A 163 -0.82 -15.48 0.98
CA PRO A 163 -1.63 -16.44 1.76
C PRO A 163 -2.55 -15.78 2.80
N ASP A 164 -2.26 -14.57 3.26
CA ASP A 164 -3.10 -13.85 4.21
C ASP A 164 -4.24 -13.07 3.55
N MET A 165 -4.40 -13.22 2.27
CA MET A 165 -5.44 -12.56 1.50
C MET A 165 -6.82 -13.15 1.78
N PRO A 166 -7.89 -12.35 1.76
CA PRO A 166 -9.26 -12.89 1.76
C PRO A 166 -9.43 -13.89 0.62
N LEU A 167 -9.96 -15.07 0.95
CA LEU A 167 -9.95 -16.22 0.03
C LEU A 167 -11.18 -16.32 -0.84
N THR A 168 -12.27 -15.64 -0.49
CA THR A 168 -13.54 -15.72 -1.19
C THR A 168 -13.91 -14.37 -1.77
N GLN A 169 -14.71 -14.39 -2.84
CA GLN A 169 -15.27 -13.16 -3.40
C GLN A 169 -16.10 -12.40 -2.36
N GLU A 170 -16.84 -13.14 -1.53
CA GLU A 170 -17.61 -12.55 -0.44
C GLU A 170 -16.73 -11.81 0.56
N GLN A 171 -15.63 -12.42 0.97
CA GLN A 171 -14.65 -11.77 1.86
C GLN A 171 -14.00 -10.56 1.21
N TYR A 172 -13.72 -10.67 -0.08
CA TYR A 172 -13.18 -9.54 -0.84
C TYR A 172 -14.18 -8.39 -0.92
N ASP A 173 -15.44 -8.69 -1.19
CA ASP A 173 -16.48 -7.67 -1.28
C ASP A 173 -16.68 -6.96 0.07
N ILE A 174 -16.69 -7.71 1.17
CA ILE A 174 -16.74 -7.15 2.52
C ILE A 174 -15.51 -6.26 2.76
N PHE A 175 -14.34 -6.71 2.36
CA PHE A 175 -13.09 -5.98 2.53
C PHE A 175 -13.09 -4.67 1.74
N THR A 176 -13.56 -4.68 0.49
CA THR A 176 -13.63 -3.48 -0.35
C THR A 176 -14.76 -2.54 0.05
N GLU A 177 -15.91 -3.07 0.48
CA GLU A 177 -17.01 -2.27 1.02
C GLU A 177 -16.64 -1.59 2.35
N GLY A 178 -15.78 -2.22 3.11
CA GLY A 178 -15.22 -1.65 4.34
C GLY A 178 -14.12 -0.61 4.10
N TYR A 179 -13.76 -0.36 2.86
CA TYR A 179 -12.77 0.66 2.53
C TYR A 179 -13.36 2.06 2.74
N TYR A 180 -12.68 2.87 3.51
CA TYR A 180 -13.18 4.19 3.88
C TYR A 180 -12.64 5.25 2.91
N PRO A 181 -13.52 5.87 2.10
CA PRO A 181 -13.08 6.87 1.12
C PRO A 181 -12.39 8.09 1.75
N ASP A 182 -12.71 8.41 2.99
CA ASP A 182 -12.09 9.50 3.73
C ASP A 182 -10.63 9.22 4.14
N TRP A 183 -10.14 8.00 3.90
CA TRP A 183 -8.72 7.66 4.02
C TRP A 183 -7.94 7.86 2.71
N ASP A 184 -8.64 8.08 1.62
CA ASP A 184 -8.04 8.47 0.35
C ASP A 184 -7.61 9.95 0.44
N CYS A 185 -6.40 10.23 0.08
CA CYS A 185 -5.89 11.60 0.10
C CYS A 185 -6.26 12.38 -1.13
#